data_c0a9de319b177b7aa6eb7e3dc8bc87be
#
_entry.id   c0a9de319b177b7aa6eb7e3dc8bc87be
#
_cell.length_a   1.000
_cell.length_b   1.000
_cell.length_c   1.000
_cell.angle_alpha   90.00
_cell.angle_beta   90.00
_cell.angle_gamma   90.00
#
_symmetry.space_group_name_H-M   'P 1'
#
loop_
_entity.id
_entity.type
_entity.pdbx_description
1 polymer ?
#
loop_
_entity_poly.entity_id
_entity_poly.type
_entity_poly.pdbx_seq_one_letter_code
_entity_poly.pdbx_strand_id
1 'polypeptide(L)'
;MEQVAEKDSFSPGWLYVAWFLALAGTVGSLFFSEVMLYPPCVLCWYQRIALYPLVVTIAIGIATRDTSVVKYSLPLCLIGLVIAFYHNLLYFGIIPESITPCTEGVPCNAKQVELLGFITIPLMALGGFVSIAVCLLLSRKKN
;
A
#
# COMPACT_ATOMS: atom_id res chain seq x y z
N MET A 1 -9.34 -33.13 23.70
CA MET A 1 -9.18 -32.56 22.35
C MET A 1 -7.88 -31.76 22.37
N GLU A 2 -6.77 -32.42 22.02
CA GLU A 2 -5.53 -31.70 21.79
C GLU A 2 -5.65 -30.86 20.55
N GLN A 3 -5.77 -29.56 20.73
CA GLN A 3 -5.44 -28.64 19.67
C GLN A 3 -3.96 -28.81 19.38
N VAL A 4 -3.64 -29.56 18.34
CA VAL A 4 -2.34 -29.49 17.71
C VAL A 4 -2.17 -28.03 17.32
N ALA A 5 -1.48 -27.28 18.17
CA ALA A 5 -1.02 -25.96 17.84
C ALA A 5 -0.11 -26.14 16.63
N GLU A 6 -0.69 -25.99 15.45
CA GLU A 6 0.06 -25.86 14.19
C GLU A 6 1.01 -24.70 14.44
N LYS A 7 2.26 -25.04 14.67
CA LYS A 7 3.34 -24.11 14.90
C LYS A 7 3.63 -23.43 13.56
N ASP A 8 2.72 -22.53 13.18
CA ASP A 8 2.97 -21.63 12.08
C ASP A 8 4.29 -20.93 12.39
N SER A 9 5.30 -21.20 11.59
CA SER A 9 6.61 -20.56 11.69
C SER A 9 6.44 -19.09 11.28
N PHE A 10 5.90 -18.34 12.23
CA PHE A 10 5.69 -16.91 12.10
C PHE A 10 7.04 -16.21 12.18
N SER A 11 7.43 -15.53 11.11
CA SER A 11 8.65 -14.72 11.10
C SER A 11 8.31 -13.25 11.40
N PRO A 12 8.45 -12.81 12.65
CA PRO A 12 8.08 -11.44 13.03
C PRO A 12 8.94 -10.39 12.33
N GLY A 13 10.16 -10.72 11.92
CA GLY A 13 11.07 -9.79 11.25
C GLY A 13 10.46 -9.18 9.97
N TRP A 14 9.86 -10.01 9.13
CA TRP A 14 9.22 -9.55 7.90
C TRP A 14 7.97 -8.70 8.17
N LEU A 15 7.30 -8.94 9.27
CA LEU A 15 6.14 -8.13 9.67
C LEU A 15 6.56 -6.73 10.12
N TYR A 16 7.69 -6.60 10.82
CA TYR A 16 8.27 -5.29 11.15
C TYR A 16 8.68 -4.52 9.89
N VAL A 17 9.26 -5.20 8.90
CA VAL A 17 9.60 -4.59 7.62
C VAL A 17 8.35 -4.10 6.89
N ALA A 18 7.30 -4.92 6.84
CA ALA A 18 6.01 -4.52 6.24
C ALA A 18 5.41 -3.30 6.94
N TRP A 19 5.44 -3.28 8.27
CA TRP A 19 4.96 -2.14 9.05
C TRP A 19 5.76 -0.86 8.77
N PHE A 20 7.09 -0.98 8.75
CA PHE A 20 7.96 0.17 8.47
C PHE A 20 7.71 0.73 7.06
N LEU A 21 7.53 -0.13 6.06
CA LEU A 21 7.20 0.29 4.70
C LEU A 21 5.84 0.99 4.63
N ALA A 22 4.81 0.46 5.32
CA ALA A 22 3.50 1.07 5.40
C ALA A 22 3.56 2.44 6.10
N LEU A 23 4.31 2.55 7.18
CA LEU A 23 4.53 3.80 7.90
C LEU A 23 5.26 4.83 7.04
N ALA A 24 6.34 4.42 6.37
CA ALA A 24 7.11 5.30 5.48
C ALA A 24 6.25 5.79 4.31
N GLY A 25 5.45 4.93 3.72
CA GLY A 25 4.50 5.29 2.66
C GLY A 25 3.44 6.29 3.14
N THR A 26 2.93 6.08 4.34
CA THR A 26 1.94 6.99 4.97
C THR A 26 2.54 8.37 5.25
N VAL A 27 3.71 8.40 5.88
CA VAL A 27 4.42 9.66 6.19
C VAL A 27 4.80 10.37 4.89
N GLY A 28 5.32 9.65 3.90
CA GLY A 28 5.66 10.22 2.59
C GLY A 28 4.43 10.79 1.88
N SER A 29 3.30 10.07 1.92
CA SER A 29 2.04 10.53 1.34
C SER A 29 1.53 11.81 2.00
N LEU A 30 1.60 11.90 3.32
CA LEU A 30 1.25 13.11 4.06
C LEU A 30 2.23 14.25 3.79
N PHE A 31 3.52 13.95 3.71
CA PHE A 31 4.53 14.97 3.38
C PHE A 31 4.24 15.63 2.03
N PHE A 32 3.95 14.86 0.99
CA PHE A 32 3.62 15.41 -0.32
C PHE A 32 2.36 16.26 -0.31
N SER A 33 1.34 15.90 0.45
CA SER A 33 0.10 16.66 0.48
C SER A 33 0.11 17.86 1.43
N GLU A 34 0.74 17.76 2.60
CA GLU A 34 0.68 18.80 3.64
C GLU A 34 1.88 19.77 3.57
N VAL A 35 3.07 19.28 3.23
CA VAL A 35 4.29 20.09 3.20
C VAL A 35 4.54 20.61 1.78
N MET A 36 4.48 19.74 0.79
CA MET A 36 4.69 20.12 -0.62
C MET A 36 3.42 20.70 -1.27
N LEU A 37 2.28 20.63 -0.58
CA LEU A 37 0.97 21.16 -1.02
C LEU A 37 0.52 20.60 -2.38
N TYR A 38 0.91 19.36 -2.70
CA TYR A 38 0.39 18.67 -3.88
C TYR A 38 -0.99 18.09 -3.58
N PRO A 39 -2.05 18.57 -4.23
CA PRO A 39 -3.40 18.07 -3.98
C PRO A 39 -3.51 16.62 -4.46
N PRO A 40 -3.94 15.68 -3.60
CA PRO A 40 -4.11 14.30 -3.99
C PRO A 40 -5.30 14.12 -4.93
N CYS A 41 -5.13 13.34 -5.98
CA CYS A 41 -6.22 12.96 -6.87
C CYS A 41 -7.15 11.91 -6.21
N VAL A 42 -8.27 11.59 -6.85
CA VAL A 42 -9.24 10.61 -6.31
C VAL A 42 -8.61 9.23 -6.10
N LEU A 43 -7.81 8.75 -7.03
CA LEU A 43 -7.12 7.46 -6.89
C LEU A 43 -6.07 7.48 -5.78
N CYS A 44 -5.41 8.61 -5.56
CA CYS A 44 -4.50 8.78 -4.43
C CYS A 44 -5.23 8.64 -3.09
N TRP A 45 -6.45 9.18 -2.99
CA TRP A 45 -7.29 9.01 -1.81
C TRP A 45 -7.67 7.55 -1.56
N TYR A 46 -8.06 6.82 -2.59
CA TYR A 46 -8.36 5.38 -2.46
C TYR A 46 -7.14 4.57 -2.01
N GLN A 47 -5.96 4.89 -2.51
CA GLN A 47 -4.71 4.27 -2.04
C GLN A 47 -4.43 4.58 -0.57
N ARG A 48 -4.71 5.80 -0.12
CA ARG A 48 -4.57 6.19 1.30
C ARG A 48 -5.54 5.43 2.19
N ILE A 49 -6.80 5.27 1.76
CA ILE A 49 -7.81 4.50 2.49
C ILE A 49 -7.37 3.04 2.68
N ALA A 50 -6.62 2.48 1.74
CA ALA A 50 -6.05 1.14 1.88
C ALA A 50 -4.77 1.14 2.74
N LEU A 51 -3.90 2.15 2.60
CA LEU A 51 -2.57 2.19 3.22
C LEU A 51 -2.61 2.53 4.71
N TYR A 52 -3.42 3.52 5.11
CA TYR A 52 -3.42 4.01 6.49
C TYR A 52 -3.89 2.96 7.50
N PRO A 53 -4.97 2.21 7.24
CA PRO A 53 -5.35 1.10 8.12
C PRO A 53 -4.29 0.01 8.22
N LEU A 54 -3.47 -0.22 7.19
CA LEU A 54 -2.39 -1.20 7.24
C LEU A 54 -1.37 -0.88 8.34
N VAL A 55 -1.03 0.40 8.53
CA VAL A 55 -0.12 0.80 9.63
C VAL A 55 -0.68 0.37 10.97
N VAL A 56 -1.96 0.60 11.20
CA VAL A 56 -2.63 0.29 12.48
C VAL A 56 -2.80 -1.23 12.65
N THR A 57 -3.31 -1.92 11.63
CA THR A 57 -3.58 -3.36 11.71
C THR A 57 -2.30 -4.17 11.89
N ILE A 58 -1.23 -3.83 11.17
CA ILE A 58 0.05 -4.53 11.32
C ILE A 58 0.68 -4.21 12.68
N ALA A 59 0.60 -2.95 13.16
CA ALA A 59 1.09 -2.58 14.48
C ALA A 59 0.39 -3.37 15.60
N ILE A 60 -0.93 -3.49 15.53
CA ILE A 60 -1.72 -4.29 16.49
C ILE A 60 -1.30 -5.75 16.42
N GLY A 61 -1.16 -6.31 15.20
CA GLY A 61 -0.71 -7.69 15.01
C GLY A 61 0.67 -7.95 15.61
N ILE A 62 1.60 -7.01 15.48
CA ILE A 62 2.93 -7.09 16.13
C ILE A 62 2.79 -7.05 17.66
N ALA A 63 2.03 -6.10 18.20
CA ALA A 63 1.88 -5.90 19.63
C ALA A 63 1.19 -7.09 20.33
N THR A 64 0.18 -7.67 19.68
CA THR A 64 -0.58 -8.80 20.18
C THR A 64 0.02 -10.16 19.82
N ARG A 65 1.09 -10.19 19.02
CA ARG A 65 1.69 -11.40 18.45
C ARG A 65 0.65 -12.27 17.70
N ASP A 66 -0.26 -11.60 16.99
CA ASP A 66 -1.32 -12.27 16.26
C ASP A 66 -0.78 -12.87 14.95
N THR A 67 -0.77 -14.19 14.87
CA THR A 67 -0.36 -14.91 13.65
C THR A 67 -1.36 -14.77 12.51
N SER A 68 -2.57 -14.33 12.81
CA SER A 68 -3.64 -14.14 11.82
C SER A 68 -3.59 -12.75 11.14
N VAL A 69 -2.70 -11.86 11.58
CA VAL A 69 -2.58 -10.49 11.04
C VAL A 69 -2.49 -10.45 9.51
N VAL A 70 -1.80 -11.42 8.91
CA VAL A 70 -1.64 -11.51 7.45
C VAL A 70 -2.97 -11.76 6.75
N LYS A 71 -3.89 -12.51 7.39
CA LYS A 71 -5.19 -12.87 6.77
C LYS A 71 -6.08 -11.65 6.49
N TYR A 72 -5.99 -10.61 7.32
CA TYR A 72 -6.77 -9.39 7.13
C TYR A 72 -5.97 -8.22 6.57
N SER A 73 -4.66 -8.18 6.80
CA SER A 73 -3.80 -7.13 6.23
C SER A 73 -3.52 -7.37 4.73
N LEU A 74 -3.35 -8.62 4.31
CA LEU A 74 -3.05 -8.95 2.92
C LEU A 74 -4.18 -8.57 1.94
N PRO A 75 -5.46 -8.89 2.17
CA PRO A 75 -6.54 -8.44 1.31
C PRO A 75 -6.61 -6.92 1.16
N LEU A 76 -6.42 -6.19 2.25
CA LEU A 76 -6.39 -4.73 2.24
C LEU A 76 -5.23 -4.19 1.41
N CYS A 77 -4.05 -4.79 1.55
CA CYS A 77 -2.87 -4.47 0.75
C CYS A 77 -3.10 -4.77 -0.75
N LEU A 78 -3.75 -5.89 -1.08
CA LEU A 78 -4.08 -6.25 -2.46
C LEU A 78 -5.08 -5.29 -3.09
N ILE A 79 -6.06 -4.80 -2.35
CA ILE A 79 -6.98 -3.74 -2.83
C ILE A 79 -6.19 -2.49 -3.18
N GLY A 80 -5.30 -2.03 -2.30
CA GLY A 80 -4.42 -0.90 -2.56
C GLY A 80 -3.50 -1.13 -3.77
N LEU A 81 -2.99 -2.35 -3.94
CA LEU A 81 -2.15 -2.75 -5.07
C LEU A 81 -2.90 -2.67 -6.40
N VAL A 82 -4.13 -3.17 -6.46
CA VAL A 82 -4.98 -3.10 -7.66
C VAL A 82 -5.27 -1.66 -8.04
N ILE A 83 -5.60 -0.81 -7.07
CA ILE A 83 -5.84 0.62 -7.29
C ILE A 83 -4.55 1.30 -7.79
N ALA A 84 -3.40 0.99 -7.20
CA ALA A 84 -2.12 1.54 -7.61
C ALA A 84 -1.72 1.09 -9.03
N PHE A 85 -2.01 -0.15 -9.38
CA PHE A 85 -1.79 -0.66 -10.74
C PHE A 85 -2.67 0.07 -11.75
N TYR A 86 -3.97 0.19 -11.47
CA TYR A 86 -4.91 0.95 -12.31
C TYR A 86 -4.46 2.41 -12.48
N HIS A 87 -4.01 3.05 -11.41
CA HIS A 87 -3.50 4.43 -11.44
C HIS A 87 -2.28 4.56 -12.36
N ASN A 88 -1.36 3.60 -12.35
CA ASN A 88 -0.22 3.58 -13.26
C ASN A 88 -0.65 3.43 -14.72
N LEU A 89 -1.60 2.55 -15.03
CA LEU A 89 -2.14 2.40 -16.38
C LEU A 89 -2.75 3.70 -16.90
N LEU A 90 -3.45 4.41 -16.03
CA LEU A 90 -4.02 5.71 -16.35
C LEU A 90 -2.95 6.78 -16.58
N TYR A 91 -1.95 6.81 -15.69
CA TYR A 91 -0.85 7.77 -15.76
C TYR A 91 -0.04 7.65 -17.07
N PHE A 92 0.21 6.42 -17.52
CA PHE A 92 0.92 6.15 -18.77
C PHE A 92 0.03 6.25 -20.02
N GLY A 93 -1.25 6.63 -19.88
CA GLY A 93 -2.16 6.84 -21.01
C GLY A 93 -2.65 5.55 -21.67
N ILE A 94 -2.50 4.39 -21.04
CA ILE A 94 -3.01 3.10 -21.53
C ILE A 94 -4.54 3.07 -21.44
N ILE A 95 -5.11 3.69 -20.40
CA ILE A 95 -6.55 3.83 -20.19
C ILE A 95 -6.96 5.26 -20.55
N PRO A 96 -7.99 5.46 -21.40
CA PRO A 96 -8.47 6.80 -21.75
C PRO A 96 -9.14 7.49 -20.56
N GLU A 97 -8.91 8.78 -20.40
CA GLU A 97 -9.44 9.62 -19.31
C GLU A 97 -10.97 9.64 -19.24
N SER A 98 -11.65 9.38 -20.36
CA SER A 98 -13.12 9.39 -20.44
C SER A 98 -13.82 8.33 -19.59
N ILE A 99 -13.09 7.31 -19.10
CA ILE A 99 -13.63 6.18 -18.32
C ILE A 99 -13.20 6.28 -16.84
N THR A 100 -12.54 7.36 -16.45
CA THR A 100 -11.90 7.47 -15.12
C THR A 100 -12.81 8.15 -14.09
N PRO A 101 -12.69 7.81 -12.79
CA PRO A 101 -13.37 8.53 -11.72
C PRO A 101 -12.75 9.92 -11.46
N CYS A 102 -11.72 10.31 -12.20
CA CYS A 102 -10.97 11.55 -12.01
C CYS A 102 -11.49 12.70 -12.87
N THR A 103 -12.81 12.76 -13.09
CA THR A 103 -13.46 13.79 -13.91
C THR A 103 -13.62 15.14 -13.23
N GLU A 104 -13.55 15.18 -11.89
CA GLU A 104 -13.64 16.40 -11.10
C GLU A 104 -12.40 16.57 -10.21
N GLY A 105 -11.90 17.79 -10.10
CA GLY A 105 -10.74 18.14 -9.29
C GLY A 105 -9.41 17.91 -10.01
N VAL A 106 -8.42 17.36 -9.29
CA VAL A 106 -7.07 17.11 -9.83
C VAL A 106 -7.09 15.90 -10.75
N PRO A 107 -6.64 16.02 -12.02
CA PRO A 107 -6.59 14.88 -12.93
C PRO A 107 -5.58 13.83 -12.43
N CYS A 108 -5.94 12.55 -12.53
CA CYS A 108 -5.12 11.45 -12.05
C CYS A 108 -3.84 11.22 -12.89
N ASN A 109 -3.75 11.82 -14.05
CA ASN A 109 -2.55 11.83 -14.91
C ASN A 109 -1.68 13.08 -14.72
N ALA A 110 -2.00 13.94 -13.74
CA ALA A 110 -1.21 15.14 -13.46
C ALA A 110 0.22 14.76 -13.06
N LYS A 111 1.19 15.26 -13.82
CA LYS A 111 2.61 15.08 -13.56
C LYS A 111 3.07 16.03 -12.45
N GLN A 112 2.77 15.70 -11.21
CA GLN A 112 3.11 16.55 -10.06
C GLN A 112 4.56 16.39 -9.63
N VAL A 113 5.08 15.16 -9.66
CA VAL A 113 6.45 14.85 -9.28
C VAL A 113 7.01 13.78 -10.22
N GLU A 114 8.10 14.12 -10.89
CA GLU A 114 8.93 13.17 -11.63
C GLU A 114 10.33 13.18 -11.01
N LEU A 115 10.59 12.28 -10.06
CA LEU A 115 11.93 12.11 -9.50
C LEU A 115 12.80 11.36 -10.53
N LEU A 116 13.96 11.91 -10.86
CA LEU A 116 14.91 11.33 -11.83
C LEU A 116 14.30 11.09 -13.23
N GLY A 117 13.16 11.71 -13.57
CA GLY A 117 12.52 11.60 -14.88
C GLY A 117 11.69 10.35 -15.12
N PHE A 118 11.72 9.35 -14.24
CA PHE A 118 10.95 8.10 -14.37
C PHE A 118 10.23 7.63 -13.10
N ILE A 119 10.64 8.12 -11.92
CA ILE A 119 9.98 7.77 -10.66
C ILE A 119 8.82 8.73 -10.43
N THR A 120 7.62 8.22 -10.58
CA THR A 120 6.37 8.97 -10.40
C THR A 120 5.68 8.55 -9.11
N ILE A 121 4.78 9.40 -8.58
CA ILE A 121 4.00 9.09 -7.37
C ILE A 121 3.22 7.78 -7.52
N PRO A 122 2.48 7.52 -8.63
CA PRO A 122 1.80 6.24 -8.83
C PRO A 122 2.73 5.04 -8.85
N LEU A 123 3.93 5.19 -9.42
CA LEU A 123 4.92 4.10 -9.46
C LEU A 123 5.49 3.80 -8.08
N MET A 124 5.76 4.84 -7.28
CA MET A 124 6.21 4.68 -5.88
C MET A 124 5.15 3.97 -5.04
N ALA A 125 3.87 4.31 -5.21
CA ALA A 125 2.77 3.66 -4.53
C ALA A 125 2.66 2.18 -4.92
N LEU A 126 2.77 1.86 -6.20
CA LEU A 126 2.77 0.48 -6.70
C LEU A 126 3.91 -0.34 -6.07
N GLY A 127 5.14 0.19 -6.10
CA GLY A 127 6.31 -0.44 -5.49
C GLY A 127 6.15 -0.64 -3.98
N GLY A 128 5.56 0.33 -3.29
CA GLY A 128 5.25 0.25 -1.86
C GLY A 128 4.28 -0.89 -1.53
N PHE A 129 3.15 -0.97 -2.22
CA PHE A 129 2.17 -2.03 -2.01
C PHE A 129 2.70 -3.42 -2.37
N VAL A 130 3.48 -3.55 -3.46
CA VAL A 130 4.15 -4.82 -3.82
C VAL A 130 5.10 -5.25 -2.71
N SER A 131 5.93 -4.34 -2.22
CA SER A 131 6.91 -4.64 -1.16
C SER A 131 6.22 -5.07 0.14
N ILE A 132 5.15 -4.38 0.55
CA ILE A 132 4.35 -4.73 1.72
C ILE A 132 3.71 -6.10 1.55
N ALA A 133 3.11 -6.38 0.39
CA ALA A 133 2.49 -7.67 0.09
C ALA A 133 3.49 -8.82 0.17
N VAL A 134 4.68 -8.64 -0.42
CA VAL A 134 5.77 -9.64 -0.36
C VAL A 134 6.21 -9.88 1.09
N CYS A 135 6.41 -8.83 1.87
CA CYS A 135 6.79 -8.96 3.28
C CYS A 135 5.72 -9.68 4.11
N LEU A 136 4.44 -9.39 3.86
CA LEU A 136 3.32 -10.09 4.52
C LEU A 136 3.29 -11.57 4.16
N LEU A 137 3.51 -11.91 2.90
CA LEU A 137 3.58 -13.31 2.45
C LEU A 137 4.79 -14.04 3.05
N LEU A 138 5.95 -13.39 3.10
CA LEU A 138 7.16 -13.96 3.70
C LEU A 138 7.01 -14.13 5.22
N SER A 139 6.27 -13.25 5.90
CA SER A 139 5.98 -13.40 7.33
C SER A 139 5.10 -14.62 7.62
N ARG A 140 4.29 -15.04 6.66
CA ARG A 140 3.40 -16.21 6.72
C ARG A 140 4.11 -17.51 6.31
N LYS A 141 5.39 -17.52 6.04
CA LYS A 141 6.09 -18.68 5.48
C LYS A 141 5.82 -19.93 6.30
N LYS A 142 5.01 -20.83 5.77
CA LYS A 142 4.87 -22.20 6.19
C LYS A 142 6.18 -22.96 5.88
N ASN A 143 6.74 -23.58 6.86
CA ASN A 143 7.69 -24.65 6.60
C ASN A 143 6.96 -25.88 6.09
#